data_76754e51b856cf954e5dca5c93c7b523
#
_entry.id   76754e51b856cf954e5dca5c93c7b523
#
_cell.length_a   1.000
_cell.length_b   1.000
_cell.length_c   1.000
_cell.angle_alpha   90.00
_cell.angle_beta   90.00
_cell.angle_gamma   90.00
#
_symmetry.space_group_name_H-M   'P 1'
#
loop_
_entity.id
_entity.type
_entity.pdbx_description
1 polymer ?
#
loop_
_entity_poly.entity_id
_entity_poly.type
_entity_poly.pdbx_seq_one_letter_code
_entity_poly.pdbx_strand_id
1 'polypeptide(L)'
;PVGGPMLPDLLAQLHYGGCMALSGNAGGIAFEATVLPFILRGVKLVGIDSVSHPYAERIKLWGRMASDLKPENLDLLVEQEITLEDLPVAFEKIMEGKMHGRTLVKVKQGI
;
A
#
# COMPACT_ATOMS: atom_id res chain seq x y z
N PRO A 1 -1.24 1.01 4.47
CA PRO A 1 -1.58 2.38 4.06
C PRO A 1 -2.93 2.87 4.57
N VAL A 2 -3.76 2.00 5.16
CA VAL A 2 -5.10 2.37 5.62
C VAL A 2 -5.10 2.85 7.06
N GLY A 3 -4.42 2.18 7.97
CA GLY A 3 -4.45 2.52 9.39
C GLY A 3 -5.86 2.38 10.01
N GLY A 4 -6.10 3.14 11.10
CA GLY A 4 -7.41 3.26 11.71
C GLY A 4 -8.01 1.95 12.25
N PRO A 5 -9.35 1.84 12.31
CA PRO A 5 -10.06 0.74 12.99
C PRO A 5 -9.83 -0.65 12.38
N MET A 6 -9.34 -0.74 11.17
CA MET A 6 -9.03 -2.02 10.50
C MET A 6 -7.80 -2.73 11.10
N LEU A 7 -6.88 -1.99 11.74
CA LEU A 7 -5.62 -2.56 12.24
C LEU A 7 -5.80 -3.67 13.28
N PRO A 8 -6.67 -3.57 14.28
CA PRO A 8 -6.87 -4.64 15.26
C PRO A 8 -7.28 -5.96 14.63
N ASP A 9 -8.19 -5.93 13.66
CA ASP A 9 -8.67 -7.11 12.97
C ASP A 9 -7.57 -7.77 12.12
N LEU A 10 -6.77 -6.98 11.46
CA LEU A 10 -5.63 -7.48 10.68
C LEU A 10 -4.54 -8.07 11.57
N LEU A 11 -4.22 -7.44 12.70
CA LEU A 11 -3.28 -7.97 13.68
C LEU A 11 -3.75 -9.32 14.23
N ALA A 12 -5.06 -9.47 14.48
CA ALA A 12 -5.65 -10.72 14.94
C ALA A 12 -5.56 -11.86 13.91
N GLN A 13 -5.47 -11.56 12.62
CA GLN A 13 -5.41 -12.53 11.54
C GLN A 13 -3.98 -12.93 11.12
N LEU A 14 -2.95 -12.25 11.60
CA LEU A 14 -1.57 -12.58 11.25
C LEU A 14 -1.18 -13.97 11.75
N HIS A 15 -0.43 -14.69 10.91
CA HIS A 15 0.20 -15.94 11.32
C HIS A 15 1.23 -15.73 12.42
N TYR A 16 1.61 -16.80 13.10
CA TYR A 16 2.68 -16.79 14.09
C TYR A 16 3.96 -16.20 13.53
N GLY A 17 4.54 -15.22 14.23
CA GLY A 17 5.73 -14.49 13.77
C GLY A 17 5.50 -13.53 12.62
N GLY A 18 4.25 -13.34 12.18
CA GLY A 18 3.92 -12.45 11.06
C GLY A 18 4.26 -10.98 11.31
N CYS A 19 4.37 -10.23 10.23
CA CYS A 19 4.69 -8.80 10.28
C CYS A 19 3.70 -8.00 9.45
N MET A 20 3.23 -6.90 10.03
CA MET A 20 2.43 -5.89 9.34
C MET A 20 3.23 -4.61 9.17
N ALA A 21 3.38 -4.15 7.94
CA ALA A 21 4.01 -2.87 7.62
C ALA A 21 2.95 -1.77 7.53
N LEU A 22 3.13 -0.69 8.26
CA LEU A 22 2.23 0.46 8.32
C LEU A 22 2.89 1.68 7.69
N SER A 23 2.38 2.11 6.53
CA SER A 23 2.94 3.20 5.74
C SER A 23 1.99 4.35 5.49
N GLY A 24 0.75 4.30 5.97
CA GLY A 24 -0.25 5.33 5.73
C GLY A 24 -1.50 5.18 6.58
N ASN A 25 -2.37 6.15 6.51
CA ASN A 25 -3.49 6.35 7.43
C ASN A 25 -4.78 6.82 6.74
N ALA A 26 -5.05 6.34 5.53
CA ALA A 26 -6.22 6.73 4.76
C ALA A 26 -7.56 6.49 5.50
N GLY A 27 -7.62 5.47 6.35
CA GLY A 27 -8.78 5.14 7.17
C GLY A 27 -8.78 5.73 8.58
N GLY A 28 -7.72 6.45 8.97
CA GLY A 28 -7.60 7.09 10.27
C GLY A 28 -6.23 6.93 10.93
N ILE A 29 -5.98 7.77 11.93
CA ILE A 29 -4.70 7.83 12.65
C ILE A 29 -4.73 7.08 13.98
N ALA A 30 -5.91 6.77 14.49
CA ALA A 30 -6.08 6.12 15.79
C ALA A 30 -6.66 4.71 15.63
N PHE A 31 -6.23 3.80 16.48
CA PHE A 31 -6.80 2.47 16.58
C PHE A 31 -6.68 1.97 18.02
N GLU A 32 -7.58 1.09 18.40
CA GLU A 32 -7.57 0.41 19.69
C GLU A 32 -7.27 -1.07 19.47
N ALA A 33 -6.23 -1.59 20.12
CA ALA A 33 -5.80 -2.96 19.96
C ALA A 33 -5.40 -3.56 21.32
N THR A 34 -5.26 -4.89 21.36
CA THR A 34 -4.77 -5.61 22.53
C THR A 34 -3.33 -6.08 22.30
N VAL A 35 -2.64 -6.40 23.39
CA VAL A 35 -1.28 -6.96 23.31
C VAL A 35 -1.27 -8.44 22.92
N LEU A 36 -2.43 -9.10 22.89
CA LEU A 36 -2.53 -10.56 22.72
C LEU A 36 -1.89 -11.08 21.42
N PRO A 37 -2.12 -10.50 20.24
CA PRO A 37 -1.43 -10.95 19.02
C PRO A 37 0.09 -10.90 19.15
N PHE A 38 0.61 -9.88 19.83
CA PHE A 38 2.05 -9.70 20.03
C PHE A 38 2.65 -10.75 20.95
N ILE A 39 2.07 -10.96 22.14
CA ILE A 39 2.64 -11.86 23.14
C ILE A 39 2.34 -13.34 22.87
N LEU A 40 1.21 -13.67 22.25
CA LEU A 40 0.82 -15.06 21.97
C LEU A 40 1.37 -15.60 20.65
N ARG A 41 1.58 -14.75 19.65
CA ARG A 41 2.02 -15.16 18.32
C ARG A 41 3.28 -14.46 17.83
N GLY A 42 3.85 -13.58 18.63
CA GLY A 42 5.07 -12.86 18.25
C GLY A 42 4.92 -12.02 17.00
N VAL A 43 3.71 -11.51 16.71
CA VAL A 43 3.50 -10.63 15.54
C VAL A 43 4.20 -9.30 15.72
N LYS A 44 4.49 -8.65 14.62
CA LYS A 44 5.15 -7.33 14.59
C LYS A 44 4.29 -6.33 13.86
N LEU A 45 4.24 -5.12 14.38
CA LEU A 45 3.71 -3.94 13.68
C LEU A 45 4.88 -2.97 13.48
N VAL A 46 5.23 -2.72 12.21
CA VAL A 46 6.41 -1.94 11.86
C VAL A 46 5.99 -0.69 11.08
N GLY A 47 6.36 0.47 11.61
CA GLY A 47 6.18 1.75 10.91
C GLY A 47 7.16 1.88 9.75
N ILE A 48 6.67 2.38 8.62
CA ILE A 48 7.47 2.66 7.42
C ILE A 48 7.44 4.17 7.17
N ASP A 49 8.58 4.83 7.42
CA ASP A 49 8.78 6.21 7.01
C ASP A 49 9.19 6.26 5.53
N SER A 50 8.18 6.31 4.66
CA SER A 50 8.39 6.35 3.22
C SER A 50 8.86 7.73 2.71
N VAL A 51 8.75 8.77 3.53
CA VAL A 51 9.13 10.15 3.17
C VAL A 51 10.62 10.37 3.36
N SER A 52 11.14 10.06 4.54
CA SER A 52 12.53 10.36 4.93
C SER A 52 13.49 9.19 4.73
N HIS A 53 13.05 8.13 4.07
CA HIS A 53 13.91 6.97 3.82
C HIS A 53 15.13 7.36 2.96
N PRO A 54 16.36 7.01 3.38
CA PRO A 54 17.57 7.45 2.69
C PRO A 54 17.59 7.05 1.21
N TYR A 55 17.98 7.96 0.34
CA TYR A 55 17.95 7.74 -1.11
C TYR A 55 18.77 6.53 -1.57
N ALA A 56 19.95 6.33 -1.00
CA ALA A 56 20.81 5.19 -1.31
C ALA A 56 20.14 3.84 -0.99
N GLU A 57 19.40 3.75 0.12
CA GLU A 57 18.64 2.55 0.49
C GLU A 57 17.42 2.37 -0.41
N ARG A 58 16.76 3.47 -0.78
CA ARG A 58 15.65 3.45 -1.71
C ARG A 58 16.04 2.89 -3.08
N ILE A 59 17.20 3.26 -3.60
CA ILE A 59 17.74 2.71 -4.86
C ILE A 59 17.93 1.19 -4.77
N LYS A 60 18.47 0.69 -3.66
CA LYS A 60 18.61 -0.76 -3.43
C LYS A 60 17.27 -1.47 -3.42
N LEU A 61 16.26 -0.90 -2.75
CA LEU A 61 14.91 -1.46 -2.72
C LEU A 61 14.28 -1.51 -4.12
N TRP A 62 14.41 -0.46 -4.92
CA TRP A 62 13.94 -0.46 -6.31
C TRP A 62 14.66 -1.50 -7.17
N GLY A 63 15.97 -1.68 -6.97
CA GLY A 63 16.72 -2.76 -7.62
C GLY A 63 16.16 -4.15 -7.29
N ARG A 64 15.79 -4.38 -6.03
CA ARG A 64 15.15 -5.63 -5.60
C ARG A 64 13.73 -5.78 -6.18
N MET A 65 12.95 -4.72 -6.20
CA MET A 65 11.60 -4.74 -6.83
C MET A 65 11.66 -4.99 -8.34
N ALA A 66 12.76 -4.67 -8.99
CA ALA A 66 12.98 -4.98 -10.39
C ALA A 66 13.53 -6.42 -10.62
N SER A 67 13.90 -7.15 -9.57
CA SER A 67 14.52 -8.48 -9.64
C SER A 67 13.83 -9.49 -8.72
N ASP A 68 14.40 -9.77 -7.56
CA ASP A 68 13.97 -10.85 -6.66
C ASP A 68 12.63 -10.60 -5.95
N LEU A 69 12.20 -9.35 -5.82
CA LEU A 69 10.91 -8.94 -5.27
C LEU A 69 9.90 -8.50 -6.34
N LYS A 70 10.17 -8.72 -7.61
CA LYS A 70 9.26 -8.33 -8.68
C LYS A 70 7.97 -9.15 -8.61
N PRO A 71 6.78 -8.50 -8.54
CA PRO A 71 5.51 -9.22 -8.58
C PRO A 71 5.34 -9.96 -9.92
N GLU A 72 4.92 -11.21 -9.87
CA GLU A 72 4.75 -12.05 -11.07
C GLU A 72 3.65 -11.53 -12.00
N ASN A 73 2.59 -10.96 -11.45
CA ASN A 73 1.40 -10.52 -12.18
C ASN A 73 1.21 -9.00 -12.08
N LEU A 74 2.27 -8.24 -12.32
CA LEU A 74 2.24 -6.77 -12.20
C LEU A 74 1.17 -6.13 -13.08
N ASP A 75 0.96 -6.66 -14.27
CA ASP A 75 -0.02 -6.14 -15.24
C ASP A 75 -1.47 -6.25 -14.73
N LEU A 76 -1.77 -7.23 -13.87
CA LEU A 76 -3.10 -7.37 -13.25
C LEU A 76 -3.43 -6.26 -12.27
N LEU A 77 -2.45 -5.46 -11.84
CA LEU A 77 -2.67 -4.30 -10.98
C LEU A 77 -3.22 -3.10 -11.74
N VAL A 78 -3.11 -3.10 -13.07
CA VAL A 78 -3.59 -1.99 -13.92
C VAL A 78 -5.04 -2.25 -14.30
N GLU A 79 -5.95 -1.49 -13.71
CA GLU A 79 -7.39 -1.57 -13.99
C GLU A 79 -7.73 -0.89 -15.31
N GLN A 80 -7.13 0.27 -15.56
CA GLN A 80 -7.41 1.08 -16.74
C GLN A 80 -6.26 1.99 -17.11
N GLU A 81 -6.26 2.42 -18.36
CA GLU A 81 -5.40 3.46 -18.88
C GLU A 81 -6.28 4.60 -19.40
N ILE A 82 -6.00 5.83 -18.97
CA ILE A 82 -6.78 7.03 -19.28
C ILE A 82 -5.91 8.17 -19.80
N THR A 83 -6.54 9.20 -20.34
CA THR A 83 -5.88 10.45 -20.70
C THR A 83 -6.00 11.48 -19.55
N LEU A 84 -5.35 12.65 -19.71
CA LEU A 84 -5.47 13.73 -18.72
C LEU A 84 -6.90 14.27 -18.62
N GLU A 85 -7.63 14.26 -19.73
CA GLU A 85 -9.01 14.74 -19.82
C GLU A 85 -9.98 13.89 -19.00
N ASP A 86 -9.67 12.59 -18.78
CA ASP A 86 -10.50 11.65 -18.05
C ASP A 86 -10.26 11.69 -16.52
N LEU A 87 -9.26 12.44 -16.07
CA LEU A 87 -8.89 12.53 -14.65
C LEU A 87 -10.04 12.93 -13.72
N PRO A 88 -10.92 13.90 -14.05
CA PRO A 88 -12.02 14.27 -13.16
C PRO A 88 -12.91 13.08 -12.79
N VAL A 89 -13.23 12.24 -13.77
CA VAL A 89 -14.04 11.02 -13.54
C VAL A 89 -13.32 10.01 -12.66
N ALA A 90 -12.00 9.86 -12.85
CA ALA A 90 -11.19 8.98 -12.02
C ALA A 90 -11.11 9.48 -10.57
N PHE A 91 -11.03 10.80 -10.35
CA PHE A 91 -11.06 11.39 -9.01
C PHE A 91 -12.38 11.15 -8.29
N GLU A 92 -13.52 11.28 -8.97
CA GLU A 92 -14.81 10.96 -8.39
C GLU A 92 -14.87 9.50 -7.92
N LYS A 93 -14.45 8.56 -8.76
CA LYS A 93 -14.41 7.13 -8.41
C LYS A 93 -13.53 6.84 -7.20
N ILE A 94 -12.35 7.44 -7.10
CA ILE A 94 -11.45 7.19 -5.97
C ILE A 94 -12.01 7.78 -4.67
N MET A 95 -12.65 8.95 -4.74
CA MET A 95 -13.28 9.57 -3.58
C MET A 95 -14.49 8.77 -3.08
N GLU A 96 -15.17 8.06 -3.96
CA GLU A 96 -16.28 7.16 -3.62
C GLU A 96 -15.82 5.77 -3.15
N GLY A 97 -14.52 5.50 -3.14
CA GLY A 97 -13.97 4.18 -2.80
C GLY A 97 -14.26 3.09 -3.84
N LYS A 98 -14.58 3.47 -5.07
CA LYS A 98 -14.94 2.56 -6.16
C LYS A 98 -13.79 2.23 -7.11
N MET A 99 -12.60 2.76 -6.84
CA MET A 99 -11.42 2.49 -7.66
C MET A 99 -10.72 1.21 -7.19
N HIS A 100 -10.46 0.29 -8.11
CA HIS A 100 -9.66 -0.90 -7.88
C HIS A 100 -8.32 -0.78 -8.62
N GLY A 101 -7.27 -1.39 -8.09
CA GLY A 101 -5.96 -1.43 -8.73
C GLY A 101 -5.35 -0.07 -9.02
N ARG A 102 -4.69 0.04 -10.16
CA ARG A 102 -3.99 1.25 -10.62
C ARG A 102 -4.61 1.79 -11.90
N THR A 103 -4.73 3.11 -11.96
CA THR A 103 -5.07 3.83 -13.18
C THR A 103 -3.78 4.45 -13.74
N LEU A 104 -3.42 4.09 -14.97
CA LEU A 104 -2.33 4.72 -15.69
C LEU A 104 -2.83 5.93 -16.45
N VAL A 105 -2.11 7.03 -16.38
CA VAL A 105 -2.48 8.28 -17.08
C VAL A 105 -1.46 8.56 -18.18
N LYS A 106 -1.90 8.58 -19.43
CA LYS A 106 -1.09 9.04 -20.55
C LYS A 106 -0.95 10.56 -20.53
N VAL A 107 0.23 11.06 -20.22
CA VAL A 107 0.53 12.50 -20.16
C VAL A 107 0.85 13.07 -21.52
N LYS A 108 1.41 12.27 -22.45
CA LYS A 108 1.67 12.66 -23.85
C LYS A 108 1.10 11.60 -24.78
N GLN A 109 0.41 12.05 -25.83
CA GLN A 109 0.10 11.20 -26.95
C GLN A 109 1.33 11.12 -27.87
N GLY A 110 1.92 9.94 -27.92
CA GLY A 110 2.91 9.56 -28.92
C GLY A 110 4.29 10.22 -28.76
N ILE A 111 5.19 9.47 -28.22
CA ILE A 111 6.57 9.47 -28.68
C ILE A 111 6.81 8.11 -29.35
#